data_4c069f11488ee8cefcc62618df44bc05
#
_entry.id   4c069f11488ee8cefcc62618df44bc05
#
_cell.length_a   1.000
_cell.length_b   1.000
_cell.length_c   1.000
_cell.angle_alpha   90.00
_cell.angle_beta   90.00
_cell.angle_gamma   90.00
#
_symmetry.space_group_name_H-M   'P 1'
#
loop_
_entity.id
_entity.type
_entity.pdbx_description
1 polymer ?
#
loop_
_entity_poly.entity_id
_entity_poly.type
_entity_poly.pdbx_seq_one_letter_code
_entity_poly.pdbx_strand_id
1 'polypeptide(L)'
;MGWYYMKYIKHVSLIGALLCFLAIFIFEVKKNSQDVLTYMPVTNKVILLDAGHGGIDPGALSDDESVEEKDINLQITLKLRELLESSGCLVLLTREDDVSLYEESPDKTTRQKYNENLKNRKKMIEESGVDAFVSVHLNKFEQSKYYGAQTFYPQGQDDSKLLSKFIQDELKRVVDETNQREVKPSNDIYLLKDNKIPSVLIECGFLSNEKESKLLNDEKYQEKVAWAIYAGIQKYFGTNVHN
;
A
#
# COMPACT_ATOMS: atom_id res chain seq x y z
N MET A 1 -52.97 -45.10 -31.49
CA MET A 1 -53.09 -43.91 -30.63
C MET A 1 -52.07 -43.91 -29.45
N GLY A 2 -51.78 -45.05 -28.75
CA GLY A 2 -50.90 -45.08 -27.59
C GLY A 2 -49.42 -44.73 -27.82
N TRP A 3 -48.88 -45.06 -29.00
CA TRP A 3 -47.46 -44.82 -29.32
C TRP A 3 -47.09 -43.33 -29.46
N TYR A 4 -47.96 -42.51 -30.07
CA TYR A 4 -47.80 -41.07 -30.14
C TYR A 4 -47.88 -40.39 -28.78
N TYR A 5 -48.76 -40.88 -27.90
CA TYR A 5 -48.93 -40.33 -26.53
C TYR A 5 -47.70 -40.59 -25.67
N MET A 6 -47.10 -41.82 -25.73
CA MET A 6 -45.89 -42.13 -25.03
C MET A 6 -44.68 -41.34 -25.50
N LYS A 7 -44.60 -41.04 -26.81
CA LYS A 7 -43.50 -40.23 -27.35
C LYS A 7 -43.63 -38.78 -26.89
N TYR A 8 -44.83 -38.22 -26.85
CA TYR A 8 -45.11 -36.87 -26.35
C TYR A 8 -44.77 -36.75 -24.85
N ILE A 9 -45.17 -37.71 -24.01
CA ILE A 9 -44.86 -37.71 -22.57
C ILE A 9 -43.33 -37.76 -22.35
N LYS A 10 -42.60 -38.56 -23.13
CA LYS A 10 -41.12 -38.60 -23.03
C LYS A 10 -40.46 -37.25 -23.38
N HIS A 11 -40.98 -36.55 -24.40
CA HIS A 11 -40.44 -35.21 -24.72
C HIS A 11 -40.77 -34.15 -23.67
N VAL A 12 -41.98 -34.18 -23.13
CA VAL A 12 -42.40 -33.27 -22.04
C VAL A 12 -41.57 -33.52 -20.77
N SER A 13 -41.33 -34.79 -20.40
CA SER A 13 -40.49 -35.10 -19.24
C SER A 13 -39.01 -34.72 -19.45
N LEU A 14 -38.48 -34.86 -20.68
CA LEU A 14 -37.12 -34.48 -21.00
C LEU A 14 -36.95 -32.93 -20.92
N ILE A 15 -37.93 -32.18 -21.44
CA ILE A 15 -37.92 -30.72 -21.36
C ILE A 15 -38.02 -30.25 -19.89
N GLY A 16 -38.89 -30.89 -19.08
CA GLY A 16 -39.00 -30.62 -17.66
C GLY A 16 -37.70 -30.86 -16.89
N ALA A 17 -37.02 -31.98 -17.19
CA ALA A 17 -35.72 -32.30 -16.58
C ALA A 17 -34.64 -31.26 -16.98
N LEU A 18 -34.64 -30.86 -18.26
CA LEU A 18 -33.69 -29.82 -18.75
C LEU A 18 -33.91 -28.49 -18.09
N LEU A 19 -35.17 -28.05 -17.91
CA LEU A 19 -35.51 -26.83 -17.23
C LEU A 19 -35.13 -26.83 -15.73
N CYS A 20 -35.35 -27.99 -15.05
CA CYS A 20 -34.90 -28.17 -13.67
C CYS A 20 -33.37 -28.09 -13.57
N PHE A 21 -32.65 -28.75 -14.47
CA PHE A 21 -31.19 -28.68 -14.49
C PHE A 21 -30.68 -27.29 -14.75
N LEU A 22 -31.28 -26.54 -15.69
CA LEU A 22 -30.94 -25.17 -15.96
C LEU A 22 -31.22 -24.25 -14.77
N ALA A 23 -32.34 -24.46 -14.06
CA ALA A 23 -32.67 -23.70 -12.85
C ALA A 23 -31.67 -23.95 -11.71
N ILE A 24 -31.27 -25.22 -11.49
CA ILE A 24 -30.23 -25.60 -10.52
C ILE A 24 -28.89 -24.98 -10.92
N PHE A 25 -28.51 -25.06 -12.20
CA PHE A 25 -27.28 -24.46 -12.72
C PHE A 25 -27.25 -22.94 -12.52
N ILE A 26 -28.33 -22.24 -12.84
CA ILE A 26 -28.46 -20.79 -12.61
C ILE A 26 -28.38 -20.46 -11.11
N PHE A 27 -29.00 -21.27 -10.27
CA PHE A 27 -28.95 -21.09 -8.82
C PHE A 27 -27.53 -21.26 -8.26
N GLU A 28 -26.80 -22.30 -8.69
CA GLU A 28 -25.40 -22.53 -8.29
C GLU A 28 -24.49 -21.42 -8.83
N VAL A 29 -24.67 -20.98 -10.07
CA VAL A 29 -23.89 -19.85 -10.64
C VAL A 29 -24.18 -18.57 -9.87
N LYS A 30 -25.44 -18.28 -9.52
CA LYS A 30 -25.78 -17.10 -8.71
C LYS A 30 -25.21 -17.18 -7.29
N LYS A 31 -25.27 -18.34 -6.66
CA LYS A 31 -24.70 -18.58 -5.33
C LYS A 31 -23.19 -18.35 -5.36
N ASN A 32 -22.48 -18.99 -6.30
CA ASN A 32 -21.04 -18.81 -6.46
C ASN A 32 -20.65 -17.38 -6.89
N SER A 33 -21.47 -16.66 -7.67
CA SER A 33 -21.19 -15.27 -8.04
C SER A 33 -21.44 -14.27 -6.91
N GLN A 34 -22.25 -14.59 -5.91
CA GLN A 34 -22.37 -13.77 -4.71
C GLN A 34 -21.14 -13.92 -3.79
N ASP A 35 -20.52 -15.10 -3.75
CA ASP A 35 -19.27 -15.33 -3.00
C ASP A 35 -18.02 -14.79 -3.73
N VAL A 36 -18.13 -14.46 -5.03
CA VAL A 36 -17.06 -13.87 -5.87
C VAL A 36 -17.16 -12.34 -5.98
N LEU A 37 -18.06 -11.68 -5.30
CA LEU A 37 -17.85 -10.28 -4.95
C LEU A 37 -16.66 -10.27 -3.99
N THR A 38 -15.48 -10.32 -4.56
CA THR A 38 -14.20 -10.23 -3.84
C THR A 38 -14.27 -8.93 -3.05
N TYR A 39 -14.61 -9.05 -1.78
CA TYR A 39 -14.59 -7.91 -0.88
C TYR A 39 -13.14 -7.43 -0.83
N MET A 40 -12.89 -6.30 -1.47
CA MET A 40 -11.60 -5.61 -1.38
C MET A 40 -11.68 -4.69 -0.17
N PRO A 41 -11.00 -5.01 0.95
CA PRO A 41 -11.12 -4.26 2.20
C PRO A 41 -10.87 -2.76 2.08
N VAL A 42 -10.06 -2.35 1.09
CA VAL A 42 -9.76 -0.93 0.82
C VAL A 42 -10.78 -0.24 -0.08
N THR A 43 -11.80 -0.94 -0.60
CA THR A 43 -12.82 -0.32 -1.45
C THR A 43 -13.50 0.83 -0.70
N ASN A 44 -13.66 1.98 -1.35
CA ASN A 44 -14.19 3.23 -0.78
C ASN A 44 -13.36 3.83 0.37
N LYS A 45 -12.14 3.36 0.61
CA LYS A 45 -11.21 4.02 1.51
C LYS A 45 -10.45 5.12 0.80
N VAL A 46 -10.07 6.15 1.53
CA VAL A 46 -9.21 7.24 1.07
C VAL A 46 -7.87 7.12 1.78
N ILE A 47 -6.79 6.95 1.03
CA ILE A 47 -5.44 6.78 1.58
C ILE A 47 -4.52 7.87 1.05
N LEU A 48 -3.83 8.57 1.95
CA LEU A 48 -2.76 9.48 1.58
C LEU A 48 -1.43 8.74 1.56
N LEU A 49 -0.82 8.66 0.40
CA LEU A 49 0.53 8.15 0.22
C LEU A 49 1.53 9.31 0.14
N ASP A 50 2.62 9.17 0.84
CA ASP A 50 3.72 10.12 0.85
C ASP A 50 4.97 9.47 0.28
N ALA A 51 5.44 10.00 -0.85
CA ALA A 51 6.77 9.68 -1.36
C ALA A 51 7.79 10.58 -0.69
N GLY A 52 8.55 10.06 0.26
CA GLY A 52 9.53 10.81 1.03
C GLY A 52 10.50 11.62 0.17
N HIS A 53 10.95 12.77 0.67
CA HIS A 53 11.87 13.67 -0.04
C HIS A 53 11.29 14.26 -1.33
N GLY A 54 12.14 14.72 -2.27
CA GLY A 54 11.74 15.26 -3.58
C GLY A 54 12.30 16.63 -3.87
N GLY A 55 12.45 16.97 -5.14
CA GLY A 55 13.04 18.22 -5.62
C GLY A 55 14.47 18.42 -5.11
N ILE A 56 14.70 19.48 -4.33
CA ILE A 56 16.02 19.80 -3.75
C ILE A 56 16.47 18.85 -2.63
N ASP A 57 15.57 18.02 -2.10
CA ASP A 57 15.86 17.06 -1.04
C ASP A 57 16.02 15.67 -1.64
N PRO A 58 17.27 15.19 -1.87
CA PRO A 58 17.49 13.87 -2.44
C PRO A 58 17.21 12.72 -1.45
N GLY A 59 17.09 13.02 -0.15
CA GLY A 59 17.12 12.02 0.90
C GLY A 59 18.50 11.40 1.07
N ALA A 60 18.55 10.11 1.41
CA ALA A 60 19.78 9.35 1.45
C ALA A 60 20.31 9.08 0.03
N LEU A 61 21.64 9.00 -0.10
CA LEU A 61 22.31 8.57 -1.32
C LEU A 61 22.95 7.20 -1.09
N SER A 62 23.02 6.36 -2.14
CA SER A 62 23.88 5.17 -2.10
C SER A 62 25.34 5.56 -1.83
N ASP A 63 26.18 4.61 -1.44
CA ASP A 63 27.56 4.92 -1.08
C ASP A 63 28.40 5.40 -2.30
N ASP A 64 28.00 5.03 -3.51
CA ASP A 64 28.57 5.53 -4.77
C ASP A 64 27.82 6.76 -5.33
N GLU A 65 26.85 7.29 -4.58
CA GLU A 65 26.01 8.45 -4.91
C GLU A 65 25.23 8.33 -6.24
N SER A 66 25.11 7.11 -6.78
CA SER A 66 24.43 6.86 -8.06
C SER A 66 22.90 6.74 -7.91
N VAL A 67 22.41 6.52 -6.68
CA VAL A 67 21.00 6.28 -6.37
C VAL A 67 20.53 7.27 -5.32
N GLU A 68 19.47 8.01 -5.61
CA GLU A 68 18.82 8.93 -4.69
C GLU A 68 17.55 8.29 -4.08
N GLU A 69 17.39 8.44 -2.78
CA GLU A 69 16.22 7.93 -2.05
C GLU A 69 14.90 8.44 -2.62
N LYS A 70 14.83 9.75 -2.95
CA LYS A 70 13.61 10.38 -3.46
C LYS A 70 13.04 9.71 -4.70
N ASP A 71 13.92 9.20 -5.59
CA ASP A 71 13.50 8.58 -6.85
C ASP A 71 12.87 7.21 -6.61
N ILE A 72 13.49 6.39 -5.76
CA ILE A 72 12.98 5.08 -5.40
C ILE A 72 11.69 5.21 -4.59
N ASN A 73 11.62 6.16 -3.64
CA ASN A 73 10.40 6.42 -2.89
C ASN A 73 9.22 6.76 -3.81
N LEU A 74 9.46 7.60 -4.82
CA LEU A 74 8.43 7.93 -5.81
C LEU A 74 7.99 6.72 -6.61
N GLN A 75 8.94 5.93 -7.13
CA GLN A 75 8.64 4.74 -7.93
C GLN A 75 7.82 3.70 -7.15
N ILE A 76 8.20 3.39 -5.91
CA ILE A 76 7.46 2.46 -5.04
C ILE A 76 6.06 3.02 -4.75
N THR A 77 5.95 4.32 -4.45
CA THR A 77 4.68 4.98 -4.12
C THR A 77 3.71 4.95 -5.30
N LEU A 78 4.18 5.21 -6.52
CA LEU A 78 3.34 5.15 -7.73
C LEU A 78 2.85 3.72 -8.02
N LYS A 79 3.71 2.71 -7.88
CA LYS A 79 3.31 1.30 -7.99
C LYS A 79 2.28 0.91 -6.93
N LEU A 80 2.43 1.39 -5.70
CA LEU A 80 1.47 1.17 -4.61
C LEU A 80 0.13 1.83 -4.90
N ARG A 81 0.13 3.07 -5.44
CA ARG A 81 -1.09 3.75 -5.89
C ARG A 81 -1.88 2.90 -6.88
N GLU A 82 -1.23 2.40 -7.92
CA GLU A 82 -1.89 1.57 -8.95
C GLU A 82 -2.58 0.34 -8.35
N LEU A 83 -1.93 -0.34 -7.40
CA LEU A 83 -2.50 -1.50 -6.70
C LEU A 83 -3.73 -1.12 -5.86
N LEU A 84 -3.66 -0.02 -5.14
CA LEU A 84 -4.76 0.46 -4.29
C LEU A 84 -5.95 0.94 -5.13
N GLU A 85 -5.72 1.75 -6.17
CA GLU A 85 -6.76 2.25 -7.07
C GLU A 85 -7.44 1.12 -7.84
N SER A 86 -6.69 0.10 -8.28
CA SER A 86 -7.27 -1.10 -8.91
C SER A 86 -8.20 -1.89 -8.00
N SER A 87 -8.09 -1.68 -6.68
CA SER A 87 -8.93 -2.29 -5.63
C SER A 87 -10.07 -1.37 -5.16
N GLY A 88 -10.32 -0.26 -5.87
CA GLY A 88 -11.40 0.68 -5.56
C GLY A 88 -11.11 1.64 -4.41
N CYS A 89 -9.84 1.83 -4.05
CA CYS A 89 -9.38 2.85 -3.10
C CYS A 89 -9.24 4.20 -3.82
N LEU A 90 -9.56 5.30 -3.15
CA LEU A 90 -9.15 6.64 -3.57
C LEU A 90 -7.79 6.95 -2.98
N VAL A 91 -6.81 7.25 -3.84
CA VAL A 91 -5.45 7.56 -3.40
C VAL A 91 -5.16 9.04 -3.61
N LEU A 92 -4.72 9.70 -2.54
CA LEU A 92 -4.11 11.02 -2.58
C LEU A 92 -2.60 10.87 -2.46
N LEU A 93 -1.86 11.70 -3.17
CA LEU A 93 -0.40 11.71 -3.13
C LEU A 93 0.13 13.05 -2.61
N THR A 94 1.20 13.03 -1.83
CA THR A 94 1.91 14.27 -1.49
C THR A 94 2.65 14.85 -2.69
N ARG A 95 3.15 13.98 -3.58
CA ARG A 95 3.76 14.35 -4.88
C ARG A 95 3.62 13.21 -5.87
N GLU A 96 3.52 13.55 -7.16
CA GLU A 96 3.48 12.62 -8.29
C GLU A 96 4.72 12.70 -9.17
N ASP A 97 5.53 13.74 -8.96
CA ASP A 97 6.75 14.04 -9.69
C ASP A 97 7.91 14.32 -8.71
N ASP A 98 9.11 14.57 -9.28
CA ASP A 98 10.27 15.01 -8.48
C ASP A 98 10.16 16.49 -8.11
N VAL A 99 9.27 16.79 -7.16
CA VAL A 99 9.00 18.14 -6.67
C VAL A 99 9.03 18.20 -5.14
N SER A 100 9.27 19.38 -4.61
CA SER A 100 9.09 19.70 -3.19
C SER A 100 7.88 20.61 -3.01
N LEU A 101 7.20 20.46 -1.87
CA LEU A 101 5.99 21.20 -1.53
C LEU A 101 6.32 22.50 -0.78
N TYR A 102 7.02 23.41 -1.41
CA TYR A 102 7.27 24.77 -0.89
C TYR A 102 7.13 25.79 -2.01
N GLU A 103 6.88 27.04 -1.65
CA GLU A 103 6.86 28.15 -2.60
C GLU A 103 8.29 28.64 -2.83
N GLU A 104 8.72 28.69 -4.10
CA GLU A 104 10.01 29.26 -4.45
C GLU A 104 10.08 30.75 -4.10
N SER A 105 11.15 31.10 -3.37
CA SER A 105 11.49 32.49 -3.06
C SER A 105 13.01 32.64 -2.97
N PRO A 106 13.60 33.69 -3.57
CA PRO A 106 15.03 33.95 -3.50
C PRO A 106 15.58 34.12 -2.08
N ASP A 107 14.73 34.55 -1.15
CA ASP A 107 15.11 34.84 0.23
C ASP A 107 15.07 33.61 1.14
N LYS A 108 14.53 32.48 0.68
CA LYS A 108 14.43 31.27 1.48
C LYS A 108 15.72 30.48 1.48
N THR A 109 16.23 30.20 2.67
CA THR A 109 17.32 29.23 2.87
C THR A 109 16.85 27.80 2.60
N THR A 110 17.77 26.89 2.27
CA THR A 110 17.48 25.45 2.09
C THR A 110 16.74 24.86 3.30
N ARG A 111 17.14 25.21 4.51
CA ARG A 111 16.47 24.77 5.74
C ARG A 111 15.01 25.24 5.84
N GLN A 112 14.73 26.48 5.41
CA GLN A 112 13.35 27.00 5.38
C GLN A 112 12.51 26.25 4.35
N LYS A 113 13.06 25.97 3.16
CA LYS A 113 12.41 25.16 2.13
C LYS A 113 12.07 23.75 2.63
N TYR A 114 13.01 23.07 3.30
CA TYR A 114 12.76 21.75 3.90
C TYR A 114 11.67 21.79 4.98
N ASN A 115 11.72 22.76 5.87
CA ASN A 115 10.71 22.90 6.91
C ASN A 115 9.32 23.18 6.34
N GLU A 116 9.23 24.01 5.30
CA GLU A 116 7.98 24.31 4.62
C GLU A 116 7.42 23.09 3.89
N ASN A 117 8.27 22.33 3.19
CA ASN A 117 7.91 21.08 2.56
C ASN A 117 7.28 20.10 3.58
N LEU A 118 7.93 19.89 4.73
CA LEU A 118 7.41 19.04 5.79
C LEU A 118 6.09 19.55 6.38
N LYS A 119 5.97 20.88 6.57
CA LYS A 119 4.72 21.49 7.07
C LYS A 119 3.57 21.32 6.08
N ASN A 120 3.83 21.48 4.79
CA ASN A 120 2.79 21.30 3.76
C ASN A 120 2.35 19.85 3.65
N ARG A 121 3.26 18.87 3.74
CA ARG A 121 2.90 17.44 3.86
C ARG A 121 2.05 17.18 5.11
N LYS A 122 2.44 17.73 6.25
CA LYS A 122 1.68 17.60 7.50
C LYS A 122 0.27 18.18 7.39
N LYS A 123 0.14 19.36 6.77
CA LYS A 123 -1.15 19.99 6.49
C LYS A 123 -2.04 19.10 5.60
N MET A 124 -1.48 18.46 4.57
CA MET A 124 -2.24 17.51 3.76
C MET A 124 -2.79 16.36 4.60
N ILE A 125 -2.01 15.81 5.56
CA ILE A 125 -2.49 14.74 6.45
C ILE A 125 -3.68 15.22 7.30
N GLU A 126 -3.60 16.43 7.83
CA GLU A 126 -4.60 17.00 8.75
C GLU A 126 -5.89 17.44 8.06
N GLU A 127 -5.80 17.93 6.82
CA GLU A 127 -6.94 18.55 6.11
C GLU A 127 -7.62 17.62 5.09
N SER A 128 -6.99 16.52 4.69
CA SER A 128 -7.51 15.66 3.61
C SER A 128 -8.65 14.73 4.02
N GLY A 129 -8.87 14.51 5.31
CA GLY A 129 -9.94 13.62 5.80
C GLY A 129 -9.76 12.15 5.38
N VAL A 130 -8.52 11.69 5.22
CA VAL A 130 -8.19 10.34 4.77
C VAL A 130 -8.37 9.29 5.86
N ASP A 131 -8.57 8.03 5.46
CA ASP A 131 -8.70 6.88 6.36
C ASP A 131 -7.35 6.38 6.89
N ALA A 132 -6.26 6.61 6.16
CA ALA A 132 -4.91 6.25 6.58
C ALA A 132 -3.84 7.10 5.87
N PHE A 133 -2.68 7.21 6.52
CA PHE A 133 -1.47 7.83 5.98
C PHE A 133 -0.32 6.83 5.91
N VAL A 134 0.34 6.72 4.76
CA VAL A 134 1.45 5.81 4.50
C VAL A 134 2.59 6.56 3.83
N SER A 135 3.73 6.66 4.51
CA SER A 135 4.94 7.32 4.00
C SER A 135 5.99 6.28 3.62
N VAL A 136 6.56 6.43 2.43
CA VAL A 136 7.57 5.53 1.85
C VAL A 136 8.93 6.21 1.87
N HIS A 137 9.91 5.54 2.49
CA HIS A 137 11.27 6.01 2.69
C HIS A 137 12.30 4.88 2.51
N LEU A 138 13.58 5.26 2.42
CA LEU A 138 14.72 4.37 2.51
C LEU A 138 15.65 4.83 3.63
N ASN A 139 16.29 3.88 4.29
CA ASN A 139 17.21 4.14 5.38
C ASN A 139 18.67 4.23 4.90
N LYS A 140 19.50 4.89 5.71
CA LYS A 140 20.97 4.88 5.56
C LYS A 140 21.63 4.93 6.92
N PHE A 141 22.58 4.01 7.16
CA PHE A 141 23.45 4.05 8.33
C PHE A 141 24.92 4.07 7.89
N GLU A 142 25.81 4.54 8.77
CA GLU A 142 27.25 4.49 8.52
C GLU A 142 27.80 3.07 8.31
N GLN A 143 27.15 2.08 8.93
CA GLN A 143 27.58 0.67 8.83
C GLN A 143 26.74 -0.06 7.79
N SER A 144 27.37 -0.50 6.72
CA SER A 144 26.75 -1.20 5.58
C SER A 144 26.19 -2.60 5.90
N LYS A 145 26.43 -3.13 7.11
CA LYS A 145 25.89 -4.43 7.55
C LYS A 145 24.39 -4.44 7.82
N TYR A 146 23.78 -3.27 8.02
CA TYR A 146 22.36 -3.17 8.29
C TYR A 146 21.54 -3.35 7.02
N TYR A 147 20.45 -4.09 7.13
CA TYR A 147 19.53 -4.40 6.04
C TYR A 147 18.11 -4.67 6.56
N GLY A 148 17.17 -4.81 5.64
CA GLY A 148 15.80 -5.20 5.89
C GLY A 148 14.86 -4.04 6.16
N ALA A 149 13.69 -4.08 5.54
CA ALA A 149 12.63 -3.08 5.72
C ALA A 149 12.13 -3.02 7.16
N GLN A 150 11.78 -1.81 7.62
CA GLN A 150 11.24 -1.57 8.96
C GLN A 150 10.15 -0.51 8.95
N THR A 151 9.05 -0.78 9.64
CA THR A 151 7.94 0.16 9.78
C THR A 151 7.96 0.89 11.11
N PHE A 152 7.58 2.17 11.07
CA PHE A 152 7.50 3.07 12.22
C PHE A 152 6.07 3.60 12.36
N TYR A 153 5.60 3.73 13.60
CA TYR A 153 4.28 4.23 13.91
C TYR A 153 4.30 5.23 15.09
N PRO A 154 3.30 6.13 15.20
CA PRO A 154 3.22 7.07 16.32
C PRO A 154 3.01 6.31 17.63
N GLN A 155 3.81 6.61 18.65
CA GLN A 155 3.69 5.95 19.95
C GLN A 155 2.30 6.19 20.57
N GLY A 156 1.72 5.13 21.16
CA GLY A 156 0.43 5.20 21.85
C GLY A 156 -0.79 5.13 20.93
N GLN A 157 -0.62 4.82 19.63
CA GLN A 157 -1.71 4.65 18.69
C GLN A 157 -1.82 3.19 18.23
N ASP A 158 -2.81 2.48 18.75
CA ASP A 158 -2.98 1.04 18.51
C ASP A 158 -3.34 0.73 17.06
N ASP A 159 -4.17 1.55 16.40
CA ASP A 159 -4.52 1.38 14.98
C ASP A 159 -3.30 1.56 14.07
N SER A 160 -2.47 2.55 14.34
CA SER A 160 -1.20 2.76 13.62
C SER A 160 -0.22 1.62 13.85
N LYS A 161 -0.16 1.10 15.08
CA LYS A 161 0.65 -0.09 15.41
C LYS A 161 0.17 -1.32 14.66
N LEU A 162 -1.15 -1.52 14.56
CA LEU A 162 -1.75 -2.65 13.85
C LEU A 162 -1.48 -2.57 12.35
N LEU A 163 -1.69 -1.39 11.73
CA LEU A 163 -1.35 -1.14 10.33
C LEU A 163 0.14 -1.43 10.06
N SER A 164 1.04 -0.88 10.91
CA SER A 164 2.48 -1.11 10.82
C SER A 164 2.82 -2.59 10.90
N LYS A 165 2.17 -3.32 11.82
CA LYS A 165 2.43 -4.76 12.00
C LYS A 165 2.06 -5.56 10.76
N PHE A 166 0.88 -5.35 10.17
CA PHE A 166 0.49 -6.06 8.96
C PHE A 166 1.43 -5.76 7.79
N ILE A 167 1.84 -4.50 7.62
CA ILE A 167 2.82 -4.14 6.58
C ILE A 167 4.17 -4.80 6.85
N GLN A 168 4.67 -4.77 8.10
CA GLN A 168 5.94 -5.39 8.46
C GLN A 168 5.94 -6.91 8.22
N ASP A 169 4.85 -7.58 8.58
CA ASP A 169 4.70 -9.03 8.39
C ASP A 169 4.70 -9.38 6.88
N GLU A 170 4.05 -8.57 6.04
CA GLU A 170 4.07 -8.77 4.59
C GLU A 170 5.42 -8.44 3.95
N LEU A 171 6.11 -7.40 4.40
CA LEU A 171 7.48 -7.10 3.96
C LEU A 171 8.43 -8.27 4.27
N LYS A 172 8.34 -8.86 5.46
CA LYS A 172 9.09 -10.08 5.80
C LYS A 172 8.74 -11.24 4.88
N ARG A 173 7.45 -11.52 4.71
CA ARG A 173 6.97 -12.68 3.95
C ARG A 173 7.28 -12.59 2.44
N VAL A 174 7.15 -11.40 1.84
CA VAL A 174 7.20 -11.23 0.38
C VAL A 174 8.58 -10.79 -0.10
N VAL A 175 9.22 -9.90 0.66
CA VAL A 175 10.45 -9.23 0.21
C VAL A 175 11.70 -9.93 0.73
N ASP A 176 11.75 -10.19 2.05
CA ASP A 176 12.91 -10.82 2.70
C ASP A 176 12.49 -11.60 3.96
N GLU A 177 12.38 -12.92 3.86
CA GLU A 177 12.04 -13.80 4.98
C GLU A 177 13.13 -13.84 6.09
N THR A 178 14.34 -13.40 5.79
CA THR A 178 15.44 -13.33 6.76
C THR A 178 15.41 -12.05 7.60
N ASN A 179 14.55 -11.10 7.24
CA ASN A 179 14.39 -9.83 7.95
C ASN A 179 13.82 -10.04 9.36
N GLN A 180 14.60 -9.73 10.38
CA GLN A 180 14.22 -9.87 11.81
C GLN A 180 13.73 -8.55 12.44
N ARG A 181 13.56 -7.48 11.64
CA ARG A 181 13.11 -6.19 12.18
C ARG A 181 11.66 -6.25 12.58
N GLU A 182 11.36 -5.59 13.70
CA GLU A 182 10.01 -5.45 14.23
C GLU A 182 9.50 -4.02 14.07
N VAL A 183 8.19 -3.84 14.13
CA VAL A 183 7.56 -2.51 14.13
C VAL A 183 8.10 -1.66 15.28
N LYS A 184 8.33 -0.38 15.04
CA LYS A 184 8.96 0.49 16.03
C LYS A 184 8.11 1.75 16.30
N PRO A 185 7.76 2.04 17.56
CA PRO A 185 7.15 3.31 17.90
C PRO A 185 8.15 4.46 17.72
N SER A 186 7.67 5.61 17.25
CA SER A 186 8.49 6.82 17.12
C SER A 186 7.70 8.07 17.51
N ASN A 187 8.35 8.94 18.28
CA ASN A 187 7.88 10.29 18.58
C ASN A 187 8.72 11.36 17.85
N ASP A 188 9.76 10.94 17.12
CA ASP A 188 10.69 11.87 16.49
C ASP A 188 10.36 12.14 15.03
N ILE A 189 9.59 11.25 14.37
CA ILE A 189 9.17 11.41 12.98
C ILE A 189 8.07 12.45 12.90
N TYR A 190 8.39 13.62 12.34
CA TYR A 190 7.50 14.79 12.31
C TYR A 190 6.14 14.51 11.66
N LEU A 191 6.11 13.79 10.53
CA LEU A 191 4.87 13.48 9.80
C LEU A 191 3.96 12.49 10.54
N LEU A 192 4.48 11.73 11.52
CA LEU A 192 3.68 10.82 12.32
C LEU A 192 3.10 11.47 13.58
N LYS A 193 3.68 12.60 14.05
CA LYS A 193 3.26 13.23 15.30
C LYS A 193 1.80 13.67 15.25
N ASP A 194 1.07 13.39 16.34
CA ASP A 194 -0.28 13.90 16.61
C ASP A 194 -1.34 13.58 15.55
N ASN A 195 -1.06 12.67 14.61
CA ASN A 195 -2.04 12.21 13.64
C ASN A 195 -3.22 11.57 14.38
N LYS A 196 -4.44 11.79 13.87
CA LYS A 196 -5.68 11.20 14.42
C LYS A 196 -6.14 9.97 13.64
N ILE A 197 -5.43 9.64 12.59
CA ILE A 197 -5.68 8.55 11.66
C ILE A 197 -4.55 7.52 11.76
N PRO A 198 -4.79 6.25 11.40
CA PRO A 198 -3.75 5.26 11.26
C PRO A 198 -2.62 5.75 10.35
N SER A 199 -1.41 5.78 10.89
CA SER A 199 -0.26 6.39 10.21
C SER A 199 0.98 5.54 10.34
N VAL A 200 1.72 5.35 9.24
CA VAL A 200 2.94 4.56 9.19
C VAL A 200 3.98 5.22 8.30
N LEU A 201 5.25 5.15 8.71
CA LEU A 201 6.39 5.39 7.84
C LEU A 201 7.13 4.06 7.65
N ILE A 202 7.50 3.78 6.40
CA ILE A 202 8.13 2.53 5.98
C ILE A 202 9.53 2.85 5.45
N GLU A 203 10.55 2.37 6.15
CA GLU A 203 11.91 2.30 5.63
C GLU A 203 12.03 1.01 4.82
N CYS A 204 11.96 1.08 3.49
CA CYS A 204 11.87 -0.09 2.63
C CYS A 204 13.19 -0.89 2.51
N GLY A 205 14.30 -0.35 3.00
CA GLY A 205 15.62 -0.97 3.01
C GLY A 205 16.72 0.08 3.20
N PHE A 206 17.98 -0.35 3.10
CA PHE A 206 19.15 0.49 3.40
C PHE A 206 19.99 0.78 2.15
N LEU A 207 20.12 2.04 1.77
CA LEU A 207 20.99 2.49 0.68
C LEU A 207 22.49 2.34 1.01
N SER A 208 22.85 2.28 2.29
CA SER A 208 24.23 1.97 2.73
C SER A 208 24.61 0.50 2.60
N ASN A 209 23.68 -0.39 2.34
CA ASN A 209 23.95 -1.79 2.06
C ASN A 209 24.01 -2.01 0.56
N GLU A 210 25.19 -2.31 0.01
CA GLU A 210 25.42 -2.44 -1.44
C GLU A 210 24.45 -3.43 -2.11
N LYS A 211 24.18 -4.57 -1.48
CA LYS A 211 23.26 -5.57 -2.02
C LYS A 211 21.83 -5.03 -2.04
N GLU A 212 21.39 -4.41 -0.95
CA GLU A 212 20.04 -3.91 -0.82
C GLU A 212 19.81 -2.67 -1.69
N SER A 213 20.80 -1.77 -1.80
CA SER A 213 20.79 -0.63 -2.72
C SER A 213 20.56 -1.05 -4.17
N LYS A 214 21.26 -2.09 -4.64
CA LYS A 214 21.04 -2.65 -5.98
C LYS A 214 19.65 -3.23 -6.17
N LEU A 215 19.12 -3.94 -5.16
CA LEU A 215 17.76 -4.47 -5.19
C LEU A 215 16.71 -3.36 -5.20
N LEU A 216 16.86 -2.35 -4.35
CA LEU A 216 15.95 -1.21 -4.27
C LEU A 216 15.87 -0.41 -5.58
N ASN A 217 16.97 -0.40 -6.37
CA ASN A 217 17.00 0.21 -7.69
C ASN A 217 16.51 -0.71 -8.82
N ASP A 218 16.07 -1.94 -8.50
CA ASP A 218 15.47 -2.88 -9.45
C ASP A 218 13.95 -2.75 -9.48
N GLU A 219 13.38 -2.57 -10.67
CA GLU A 219 11.96 -2.34 -10.84
C GLU A 219 11.08 -3.47 -10.30
N LYS A 220 11.50 -4.73 -10.51
CA LYS A 220 10.76 -5.90 -10.02
C LYS A 220 10.81 -6.04 -8.51
N TYR A 221 11.91 -5.59 -7.89
CA TYR A 221 12.00 -5.55 -6.44
C TYR A 221 11.11 -4.46 -5.86
N GLN A 222 11.05 -3.29 -6.48
CA GLN A 222 10.11 -2.21 -6.11
C GLN A 222 8.65 -2.67 -6.22
N GLU A 223 8.30 -3.44 -7.26
CA GLU A 223 6.97 -4.07 -7.39
C GLU A 223 6.66 -5.00 -6.21
N LYS A 224 7.63 -5.82 -5.78
CA LYS A 224 7.47 -6.69 -4.61
C LYS A 224 7.26 -5.90 -3.32
N VAL A 225 8.02 -4.81 -3.15
CA VAL A 225 7.87 -3.92 -1.98
C VAL A 225 6.49 -3.27 -1.99
N ALA A 226 6.07 -2.68 -3.11
CA ALA A 226 4.74 -2.08 -3.27
C ALA A 226 3.62 -3.10 -3.00
N TRP A 227 3.75 -4.33 -3.53
CA TRP A 227 2.81 -5.42 -3.27
C TRP A 227 2.74 -5.81 -1.79
N ALA A 228 3.87 -5.89 -1.10
CA ALA A 228 3.91 -6.21 0.33
C ALA A 228 3.19 -5.14 1.16
N ILE A 229 3.45 -3.86 0.86
CA ILE A 229 2.78 -2.74 1.53
C ILE A 229 1.27 -2.80 1.26
N TYR A 230 0.86 -2.97 0.01
CA TYR A 230 -0.53 -3.13 -0.40
C TYR A 230 -1.22 -4.28 0.35
N ALA A 231 -0.61 -5.46 0.41
CA ALA A 231 -1.16 -6.62 1.09
C ALA A 231 -1.33 -6.39 2.60
N GLY A 232 -0.40 -5.66 3.23
CA GLY A 232 -0.50 -5.25 4.63
C GLY A 232 -1.66 -4.27 4.87
N ILE A 233 -1.85 -3.30 3.98
CA ILE A 233 -2.97 -2.35 4.03
C ILE A 233 -4.32 -3.08 3.87
N GLN A 234 -4.41 -4.00 2.89
CA GLN A 234 -5.61 -4.83 2.71
C GLN A 234 -5.97 -5.62 3.96
N LYS A 235 -4.98 -6.24 4.61
CA LYS A 235 -5.19 -6.97 5.87
C LYS A 235 -5.69 -6.06 6.98
N TYR A 236 -5.10 -4.87 7.12
CA TYR A 236 -5.51 -3.90 8.13
C TYR A 236 -7.00 -3.52 7.98
N PHE A 237 -7.41 -3.09 6.80
CA PHE A 237 -8.80 -2.72 6.56
C PHE A 237 -9.76 -3.93 6.59
N GLY A 238 -9.28 -5.13 6.28
CA GLY A 238 -10.05 -6.38 6.39
C GLY A 238 -10.40 -6.77 7.83
N THR A 239 -9.58 -6.40 8.81
CA THR A 239 -9.87 -6.66 10.24
C THR A 239 -10.90 -5.69 10.82
N ASN A 240 -11.01 -4.47 10.28
CA ASN A 240 -11.87 -3.42 10.80
C ASN A 240 -13.31 -3.46 10.28
N VAL A 241 -13.68 -4.47 9.48
CA VAL A 241 -15.04 -4.62 8.89
C VAL A 241 -16.02 -5.33 9.83
N HIS A 242 -15.53 -5.91 10.90
CA HIS A 242 -16.34 -6.69 11.84
C HIS A 242 -16.61 -5.98 13.18
N ASN A 243 -16.29 -4.70 13.29
CA ASN A 243 -16.58 -3.88 14.48
C ASN A 243 -17.57 -2.73 14.09
#